data_9ffde17838f91de53f13b88f6c9ee5e9
#
_entry.id   9ffde17838f91de53f13b88f6c9ee5e9
#
_cell.length_a   1.000
_cell.length_b   1.000
_cell.length_c   1.000
_cell.angle_alpha   90.00
_cell.angle_beta   90.00
_cell.angle_gamma   90.00
#
_symmetry.space_group_name_H-M   'P 1'
#
loop_
_entity.id
_entity.type
_entity.pdbx_description
1 polymer ?
#
loop_
_entity_poly.entity_id
_entity_poly.type
_entity_poly.pdbx_seq_one_letter_code
_entity_poly.pdbx_strand_id
1 'polypeptide(L)'
;MSRETIVGREAGTSAALLCAACVAVAGCLGSGADDEPRVIEGDTATIYSSVPRHGVSASTAAEVVAGERRALEERGRRAGGLRIRFRRLPATDARDKAWDPALVAENAHRAADDPAAIAYLGELDYGATAVSLPITNDAGLLQVSPGDGLTSLTQRPPGRPRSGPERYYPTDRRTFVRIGPTDLDEADRLVARLTSADDTKFGLVFDREIYGRELAAQVVERARRAGLTAVASEEYRGQVADIPDIARALADEEPDAVVQLGVAGRGTIPMLVAIDDELPGVPLLASSGILALPQLALPAGPSRIEAFGPALPPEQAGYEAMRLVLDAVAEGGRNRRRVVAAALRLSRRLPEDRVALYRPDAHGRFAKVRR
;
A
#
# COMPACT_ATOMS: atom_id res chain seq x y z
N MET A 1 -50.43 53.43 -10.97
CA MET A 1 -50.26 54.72 -11.71
C MET A 1 -49.11 54.46 -12.60
N SER A 2 -49.44 54.24 -13.81
CA SER A 2 -49.40 54.98 -15.06
C SER A 2 -48.06 54.77 -15.73
N ARG A 3 -47.99 53.98 -16.81
CA ARG A 3 -48.18 54.35 -18.26
C ARG A 3 -46.92 55.02 -18.79
N GLU A 4 -46.39 54.78 -19.89
CA GLU A 4 -46.78 54.33 -21.27
C GLU A 4 -45.48 54.33 -22.08
N THR A 5 -45.14 53.36 -22.92
CA THR A 5 -45.49 53.30 -24.39
C THR A 5 -44.76 54.34 -25.23
N ILE A 6 -43.92 54.03 -26.22
CA ILE A 6 -44.23 53.80 -27.66
C ILE A 6 -42.95 53.92 -28.49
N VAL A 7 -42.57 52.92 -29.27
CA VAL A 7 -42.51 52.82 -30.76
C VAL A 7 -41.58 53.80 -31.51
N GLY A 8 -40.79 53.21 -32.40
CA GLY A 8 -40.16 53.90 -33.54
C GLY A 8 -39.22 52.98 -34.30
N ARG A 9 -39.78 52.31 -35.24
CA ARG A 9 -39.37 51.74 -36.53
C ARG A 9 -38.50 52.75 -37.30
N GLU A 10 -37.40 52.33 -37.95
CA GLU A 10 -37.36 52.35 -39.39
C GLU A 10 -36.14 51.61 -39.94
N ALA A 11 -36.35 51.04 -41.11
CA ALA A 11 -35.47 50.19 -41.87
C ALA A 11 -34.38 50.98 -42.64
N GLY A 12 -33.28 50.32 -42.85
CA GLY A 12 -32.23 50.79 -43.77
C GLY A 12 -31.39 49.61 -44.26
N THR A 13 -31.83 49.06 -45.40
CA THR A 13 -31.11 48.11 -46.22
C THR A 13 -29.84 48.70 -46.78
N SER A 14 -28.71 48.05 -46.66
CA SER A 14 -27.64 48.06 -47.67
C SER A 14 -26.80 46.81 -47.59
N ALA A 15 -26.87 46.05 -48.64
CA ALA A 15 -26.01 44.92 -48.94
C ALA A 15 -24.63 45.42 -49.41
N ALA A 16 -23.59 44.68 -48.97
CA ALA A 16 -22.49 44.34 -49.86
C ALA A 16 -21.38 43.50 -49.24
N LEU A 17 -21.15 42.38 -49.88
CA LEU A 17 -19.90 41.63 -50.14
C LEU A 17 -19.02 41.14 -49.00
N LEU A 18 -19.10 39.83 -48.81
CA LEU A 18 -18.06 38.79 -49.02
C LEU A 18 -16.62 39.16 -48.67
N CYS A 19 -16.12 38.51 -47.59
CA CYS A 19 -14.84 37.82 -47.66
C CYS A 19 -14.90 36.63 -46.69
N ALA A 20 -15.05 35.46 -47.26
CA ALA A 20 -14.92 34.19 -46.58
C ALA A 20 -13.43 33.96 -46.26
N ALA A 21 -13.03 34.21 -45.02
CA ALA A 21 -11.80 33.66 -44.47
C ALA A 21 -12.20 32.48 -43.57
N CYS A 22 -12.26 31.30 -44.15
CA CYS A 22 -12.25 30.05 -43.41
C CYS A 22 -10.90 29.93 -42.70
N VAL A 23 -10.83 30.44 -41.47
CA VAL A 23 -9.82 29.99 -40.52
C VAL A 23 -10.29 28.62 -40.03
N ALA A 24 -9.75 27.58 -40.63
CA ALA A 24 -9.79 26.25 -40.09
C ALA A 24 -9.03 26.30 -38.76
N VAL A 25 -9.74 26.52 -37.65
CA VAL A 25 -9.27 26.15 -36.32
C VAL A 25 -9.29 24.63 -36.36
N ALA A 26 -8.17 24.05 -36.81
CA ALA A 26 -7.83 22.68 -36.48
C ALA A 26 -7.73 22.63 -34.94
N GLY A 27 -8.84 22.29 -34.30
CA GLY A 27 -8.84 21.90 -32.90
C GLY A 27 -7.89 20.72 -32.80
N CYS A 28 -6.72 20.97 -32.23
CA CYS A 28 -5.92 19.92 -31.63
C CYS A 28 -6.73 19.36 -30.49
N LEU A 29 -7.63 18.44 -30.79
CA LEU A 29 -8.03 17.39 -29.88
C LEU A 29 -6.75 16.61 -29.62
N GLY A 30 -6.06 16.99 -28.56
CA GLY A 30 -4.96 16.24 -27.97
C GLY A 30 -5.50 14.94 -27.38
N SER A 31 -5.75 13.99 -28.25
CA SER A 31 -6.01 12.62 -27.92
C SER A 31 -4.75 11.83 -28.19
N GLY A 32 -4.18 11.27 -27.12
CA GLY A 32 -3.10 10.31 -27.22
C GLY A 32 -1.71 10.95 -27.15
N ALA A 33 -1.35 11.41 -25.95
CA ALA A 33 0.06 11.52 -25.63
C ALA A 33 0.68 10.14 -25.79
N ASP A 34 1.45 9.99 -26.82
CA ASP A 34 2.55 9.06 -27.11
C ASP A 34 2.42 7.64 -26.53
N ASP A 35 1.72 6.79 -27.27
CA ASP A 35 1.74 5.32 -27.08
C ASP A 35 3.11 4.72 -27.51
N GLU A 36 4.11 5.56 -27.81
CA GLU A 36 5.46 5.10 -28.08
C GLU A 36 6.14 4.61 -26.80
N PRO A 37 6.56 3.33 -26.76
CA PRO A 37 7.20 2.77 -25.59
C PRO A 37 8.53 3.47 -25.35
N ARG A 38 8.70 4.08 -24.16
CA ARG A 38 9.98 4.69 -23.77
C ARG A 38 11.08 3.62 -23.74
N VAL A 39 12.12 3.84 -24.52
CA VAL A 39 13.28 2.96 -24.66
C VAL A 39 14.49 3.62 -24.03
N ILE A 40 15.18 2.90 -23.14
CA ILE A 40 16.42 3.39 -22.51
C ILE A 40 17.51 3.52 -23.56
N GLU A 41 18.10 4.70 -23.65
CA GLU A 41 19.27 4.95 -24.48
C GLU A 41 20.57 4.53 -23.77
N GLY A 42 21.58 4.13 -24.55
CA GLY A 42 22.88 3.71 -24.01
C GLY A 42 22.87 2.35 -23.31
N ASP A 43 23.87 2.08 -22.49
CA ASP A 43 24.16 0.80 -21.86
C ASP A 43 23.87 0.75 -20.35
N THR A 44 23.29 1.81 -19.80
CA THR A 44 23.05 1.96 -18.37
C THR A 44 21.60 2.30 -18.11
N ALA A 45 20.94 1.54 -17.22
CA ALA A 45 19.62 1.82 -16.73
C ALA A 45 19.63 2.13 -15.23
N THR A 46 18.70 2.96 -14.76
CA THR A 46 18.57 3.33 -13.35
C THR A 46 17.37 2.62 -12.73
N ILE A 47 17.59 1.99 -11.57
CA ILE A 47 16.54 1.51 -10.67
C ILE A 47 16.53 2.45 -9.46
N TYR A 48 15.39 3.07 -9.20
CA TYR A 48 15.16 3.90 -8.02
C TYR A 48 14.56 3.05 -6.90
N SER A 49 14.91 3.34 -5.64
CA SER A 49 14.30 2.76 -4.44
C SER A 49 13.91 3.87 -3.49
N SER A 50 12.61 4.03 -3.26
CA SER A 50 12.02 5.02 -2.35
C SER A 50 11.62 4.34 -1.06
N VAL A 51 12.36 4.64 0.01
CA VAL A 51 12.16 4.02 1.33
C VAL A 51 12.52 5.00 2.44
N PRO A 52 11.91 4.91 3.63
CA PRO A 52 12.26 5.75 4.78
C PRO A 52 13.76 5.64 5.14
N ARG A 53 14.37 6.77 5.47
CA ARG A 53 15.72 6.80 6.09
C ARG A 53 15.65 6.98 7.59
N HIS A 54 14.61 7.63 8.05
CA HIS A 54 14.35 7.97 9.44
C HIS A 54 12.93 7.52 9.79
N GLY A 55 12.53 7.72 11.04
CA GLY A 55 11.18 7.42 11.48
C GLY A 55 10.98 5.96 11.87
N VAL A 56 9.71 5.60 12.07
CA VAL A 56 9.30 4.31 12.64
C VAL A 56 9.63 3.12 11.75
N SER A 57 9.66 3.32 10.42
CA SER A 57 9.93 2.26 9.43
C SER A 57 11.40 2.18 9.01
N ALA A 58 12.30 3.00 9.58
CA ALA A 58 13.69 3.10 9.11
C ALA A 58 14.48 1.80 9.22
N SER A 59 14.28 1.01 10.29
CA SER A 59 14.93 -0.29 10.46
C SER A 59 14.49 -1.27 9.39
N THR A 60 13.18 -1.42 9.21
CA THR A 60 12.58 -2.27 8.17
C THR A 60 13.05 -1.87 6.77
N ALA A 61 13.10 -0.56 6.51
CA ALA A 61 13.59 -0.02 5.24
C ALA A 61 15.08 -0.33 5.01
N ALA A 62 15.90 -0.32 6.05
CA ALA A 62 17.31 -0.69 5.94
C ALA A 62 17.50 -2.17 5.55
N GLU A 63 16.71 -3.07 6.13
CA GLU A 63 16.69 -4.49 5.78
C GLU A 63 16.21 -4.71 4.33
N VAL A 64 15.13 -4.04 3.92
CA VAL A 64 14.66 -4.08 2.51
C VAL A 64 15.76 -3.68 1.55
N VAL A 65 16.45 -2.56 1.80
CA VAL A 65 17.56 -2.09 0.95
C VAL A 65 18.76 -3.05 0.97
N ALA A 66 19.02 -3.72 2.09
CA ALA A 66 20.05 -4.75 2.15
C ALA A 66 19.73 -5.91 1.19
N GLY A 67 18.48 -6.38 1.19
CA GLY A 67 18.01 -7.40 0.25
C GLY A 67 18.09 -6.95 -1.21
N GLU A 68 17.61 -5.72 -1.51
CA GLU A 68 17.69 -5.14 -2.86
C GLU A 68 19.13 -5.10 -3.38
N ARG A 69 20.08 -4.66 -2.54
CA ARG A 69 21.49 -4.62 -2.88
C ARG A 69 22.07 -6.00 -3.10
N ARG A 70 21.76 -6.95 -2.22
CA ARG A 70 22.22 -8.34 -2.34
C ARG A 70 21.80 -8.93 -3.69
N ALA A 71 20.53 -8.82 -4.06
CA ALA A 71 20.05 -9.33 -5.35
C ALA A 71 20.75 -8.68 -6.55
N LEU A 72 21.02 -7.37 -6.46
CA LEU A 72 21.72 -6.62 -7.50
C LEU A 72 23.20 -7.05 -7.62
N GLU A 73 23.89 -7.24 -6.50
CA GLU A 73 25.31 -7.66 -6.48
C GLU A 73 25.45 -9.09 -7.00
N GLU A 74 24.59 -10.02 -6.62
CA GLU A 74 24.58 -11.40 -7.13
C GLU A 74 24.45 -11.46 -8.65
N ARG A 75 23.80 -10.47 -9.27
CA ARG A 75 23.72 -10.31 -10.74
C ARG A 75 24.86 -9.50 -11.36
N GLY A 76 25.91 -9.18 -10.59
CA GLY A 76 27.03 -8.36 -11.06
C GLY A 76 26.59 -6.98 -11.54
N ARG A 77 25.51 -6.43 -10.96
CA ARG A 77 24.90 -5.12 -11.30
C ARG A 77 24.53 -5.01 -12.78
N ARG A 78 24.05 -6.11 -13.38
CA ARG A 78 23.68 -6.19 -14.79
C ARG A 78 22.36 -6.93 -15.00
N ALA A 79 21.58 -6.50 -15.99
CA ALA A 79 20.38 -7.19 -16.46
C ALA A 79 20.08 -6.83 -17.91
N GLY A 80 19.70 -7.80 -18.76
CA GLY A 80 19.31 -7.55 -20.16
C GLY A 80 20.38 -6.86 -21.00
N GLY A 81 21.66 -7.09 -20.69
CA GLY A 81 22.80 -6.41 -21.36
C GLY A 81 23.09 -5.00 -20.84
N LEU A 82 22.26 -4.47 -19.92
CA LEU A 82 22.42 -3.15 -19.32
C LEU A 82 23.20 -3.22 -18.01
N ARG A 83 24.00 -2.20 -17.73
CA ARG A 83 24.53 -1.91 -16.39
C ARG A 83 23.41 -1.26 -15.58
N ILE A 84 23.26 -1.66 -14.31
CA ILE A 84 22.23 -1.15 -13.42
C ILE A 84 22.84 -0.17 -12.43
N ARG A 85 22.35 1.08 -12.49
CA ARG A 85 22.59 2.10 -11.47
C ARG A 85 21.46 2.03 -10.45
N PHE A 86 21.78 1.85 -9.19
CA PHE A 86 20.82 1.82 -8.10
C PHE A 86 20.84 3.14 -7.32
N ARG A 87 19.69 3.79 -7.18
CA ARG A 87 19.54 5.07 -6.48
C ARG A 87 18.48 4.97 -5.39
N ARG A 88 18.92 5.13 -4.14
CA ARG A 88 18.04 5.21 -2.98
C ARG A 88 17.60 6.66 -2.77
N LEU A 89 16.28 6.87 -2.58
CA LEU A 89 15.65 8.13 -2.29
C LEU A 89 14.95 8.05 -0.90
N PRO A 90 14.94 9.12 -0.08
CA PRO A 90 14.26 9.11 1.20
C PRO A 90 12.75 9.30 1.01
N ALA A 91 11.93 8.42 1.59
CA ALA A 91 10.47 8.58 1.61
C ALA A 91 9.98 9.40 2.82
N THR A 92 10.85 9.67 3.80
CA THR A 92 10.66 10.65 4.88
C THR A 92 11.99 11.14 5.44
N ASP A 93 12.02 12.38 5.89
CA ASP A 93 13.10 12.96 6.68
C ASP A 93 12.69 13.20 8.15
N ALA A 94 11.38 13.03 8.46
CA ALA A 94 10.87 13.18 9.82
C ALA A 94 11.13 11.94 10.67
N ARG A 95 11.39 12.13 11.98
CA ARG A 95 11.68 11.02 12.91
C ARG A 95 10.43 10.36 13.48
N ASP A 96 9.31 11.04 13.44
CA ASP A 96 8.02 10.64 14.00
C ASP A 96 7.01 10.14 12.96
N LYS A 97 7.38 10.14 11.67
CA LYS A 97 6.55 9.69 10.56
C LYS A 97 7.09 8.40 9.95
N ALA A 98 6.18 7.59 9.42
CA ALA A 98 6.54 6.44 8.58
C ALA A 98 7.01 6.90 7.19
N TRP A 99 6.28 7.84 6.58
CA TRP A 99 6.57 8.40 5.25
C TRP A 99 5.99 9.82 5.12
N ASP A 100 6.42 10.54 4.07
CA ASP A 100 5.96 11.90 3.75
C ASP A 100 5.41 11.95 2.33
N PRO A 101 4.14 12.38 2.13
CA PRO A 101 3.51 12.40 0.81
C PRO A 101 4.25 13.26 -0.22
N ALA A 102 4.81 14.40 0.21
CA ALA A 102 5.52 15.30 -0.69
C ALA A 102 6.83 14.69 -1.17
N LEU A 103 7.60 14.07 -0.27
CA LEU A 103 8.84 13.37 -0.64
C LEU A 103 8.58 12.15 -1.52
N VAL A 104 7.53 11.38 -1.23
CA VAL A 104 7.12 10.24 -2.06
C VAL A 104 6.76 10.70 -3.47
N ALA A 105 5.98 11.78 -3.61
CA ALA A 105 5.65 12.36 -4.91
C ALA A 105 6.89 12.87 -5.65
N GLU A 106 7.80 13.60 -4.95
CA GLU A 106 9.06 14.09 -5.52
C GLU A 106 9.94 12.93 -6.02
N ASN A 107 10.04 11.86 -5.24
CA ASN A 107 10.80 10.68 -5.62
C ASN A 107 10.25 10.02 -6.89
N ALA A 108 8.92 9.90 -6.97
CA ALA A 108 8.24 9.34 -8.14
C ALA A 108 8.45 10.20 -9.39
N HIS A 109 8.32 11.54 -9.28
CA HIS A 109 8.61 12.47 -10.36
C HIS A 109 10.08 12.39 -10.81
N ARG A 110 11.02 12.37 -9.87
CA ARG A 110 12.45 12.21 -10.19
C ARG A 110 12.73 10.94 -10.98
N ALA A 111 12.06 9.84 -10.66
CA ALA A 111 12.20 8.60 -11.42
C ALA A 111 11.47 8.67 -12.78
N ALA A 112 10.31 9.29 -12.85
CA ALA A 112 9.54 9.47 -14.07
C ALA A 112 10.27 10.32 -15.13
N ASP A 113 10.96 11.38 -14.67
CA ASP A 113 11.67 12.33 -15.50
C ASP A 113 13.06 11.85 -15.95
N ASP A 114 13.63 10.81 -15.29
CA ASP A 114 14.92 10.22 -15.69
C ASP A 114 14.73 9.33 -16.93
N PRO A 115 15.26 9.69 -18.11
CA PRO A 115 15.16 8.86 -19.32
C PRO A 115 15.85 7.50 -19.17
N ALA A 116 16.82 7.38 -18.26
CA ALA A 116 17.51 6.13 -17.96
C ALA A 116 16.76 5.26 -16.91
N ALA A 117 15.69 5.75 -16.28
CA ALA A 117 14.94 4.95 -15.30
C ALA A 117 14.24 3.77 -15.98
N ILE A 118 14.39 2.57 -15.43
CA ILE A 118 13.75 1.34 -15.94
C ILE A 118 12.75 0.76 -14.94
N ALA A 119 12.93 1.00 -13.64
CA ALA A 119 12.02 0.56 -12.60
C ALA A 119 12.12 1.44 -11.34
N TYR A 120 11.07 1.40 -10.54
CA TYR A 120 10.92 2.05 -9.26
C TYR A 120 10.55 1.01 -8.19
N LEU A 121 11.40 0.85 -7.19
CA LEU A 121 11.14 0.02 -6.02
C LEU A 121 10.56 0.89 -4.91
N GLY A 122 9.41 0.52 -4.44
CA GLY A 122 8.65 1.29 -3.44
C GLY A 122 7.15 1.31 -3.74
N GLU A 123 6.38 1.79 -2.85
CA GLU A 123 6.75 2.25 -1.51
C GLU A 123 6.73 1.05 -0.53
N LEU A 124 7.35 1.24 0.63
CA LEU A 124 7.34 0.23 1.68
C LEU A 124 6.10 0.34 2.56
N ASP A 125 5.77 1.58 2.95
CA ASP A 125 4.74 1.85 3.93
C ASP A 125 3.33 1.88 3.31
N TYR A 126 2.34 1.50 4.13
CA TYR A 126 0.95 1.38 3.72
C TYR A 126 0.39 2.71 3.19
N GLY A 127 -0.21 2.64 2.02
CA GLY A 127 -0.86 3.78 1.36
C GLY A 127 0.10 4.74 0.64
N ALA A 128 1.40 4.67 0.88
CA ALA A 128 2.38 5.53 0.22
C ALA A 128 2.44 5.30 -1.30
N THR A 129 2.26 4.06 -1.74
CA THR A 129 2.18 3.71 -3.17
C THR A 129 1.01 4.38 -3.88
N ALA A 130 -0.07 4.71 -3.17
CA ALA A 130 -1.21 5.43 -3.74
C ALA A 130 -0.83 6.84 -4.24
N VAL A 131 0.26 7.41 -3.73
CA VAL A 131 0.82 8.70 -4.16
C VAL A 131 1.78 8.52 -5.35
N SER A 132 2.71 7.56 -5.27
CA SER A 132 3.74 7.40 -6.31
C SER A 132 3.24 6.68 -7.56
N LEU A 133 2.29 5.75 -7.42
CA LEU A 133 1.86 4.90 -8.53
C LEU A 133 1.22 5.65 -9.70
N PRO A 134 0.35 6.65 -9.53
CA PRO A 134 -0.18 7.41 -10.66
C PRO A 134 0.92 8.10 -11.48
N ILE A 135 1.97 8.59 -10.81
CA ILE A 135 3.09 9.31 -11.42
C ILE A 135 3.97 8.32 -12.21
N THR A 136 4.36 7.20 -11.59
CA THR A 136 5.17 6.18 -12.25
C THR A 136 4.43 5.47 -13.38
N ASN A 137 3.12 5.30 -13.24
CA ASN A 137 2.24 4.72 -14.25
C ASN A 137 2.15 5.60 -15.49
N ASP A 138 1.94 6.91 -15.33
CA ASP A 138 1.90 7.87 -16.42
C ASP A 138 3.23 7.87 -17.21
N ALA A 139 4.36 7.69 -16.52
CA ALA A 139 5.67 7.53 -17.15
C ALA A 139 5.91 6.15 -17.77
N GLY A 140 4.96 5.21 -17.69
CA GLY A 140 5.11 3.83 -18.16
C GLY A 140 6.19 3.05 -17.42
N LEU A 141 6.52 3.46 -16.19
CA LEU A 141 7.60 2.88 -15.40
C LEU A 141 7.07 1.69 -14.57
N LEU A 142 7.82 0.57 -14.55
CA LEU A 142 7.51 -0.53 -13.64
C LEU A 142 7.69 -0.06 -12.20
N GLN A 143 6.66 -0.23 -11.37
CA GLN A 143 6.77 -0.06 -9.92
C GLN A 143 6.59 -1.38 -9.20
N VAL A 144 7.50 -1.70 -8.26
CA VAL A 144 7.43 -2.90 -7.43
C VAL A 144 7.52 -2.52 -5.98
N SER A 145 6.47 -2.83 -5.20
CA SER A 145 6.46 -2.61 -3.75
C SER A 145 6.87 -3.87 -3.00
N PRO A 146 7.82 -3.78 -2.07
CA PRO A 146 8.14 -4.88 -1.16
C PRO A 146 7.08 -5.09 -0.08
N GLY A 147 6.32 -4.06 0.35
CA GLY A 147 5.52 -4.12 1.57
C GLY A 147 4.17 -3.43 1.59
N ASP A 148 3.85 -2.49 0.68
CA ASP A 148 2.57 -1.76 0.75
C ASP A 148 1.37 -2.68 0.50
N GLY A 149 0.60 -2.95 1.57
CA GLY A 149 -0.51 -3.90 1.60
C GLY A 149 -1.84 -3.38 1.06
N LEU A 150 -1.96 -2.10 0.67
CA LEU A 150 -3.24 -1.48 0.27
C LEU A 150 -3.90 -2.23 -0.90
N THR A 151 -4.99 -2.95 -0.60
CA THR A 151 -5.71 -3.81 -1.56
C THR A 151 -6.13 -3.06 -2.82
N SER A 152 -6.60 -1.82 -2.67
CA SER A 152 -7.14 -1.03 -3.78
C SER A 152 -6.12 -0.70 -4.89
N LEU A 153 -4.83 -0.87 -4.63
CA LEU A 153 -3.78 -0.70 -5.66
C LEU A 153 -3.87 -1.75 -6.79
N THR A 154 -4.46 -2.92 -6.52
CA THR A 154 -4.45 -4.03 -7.48
C THR A 154 -5.80 -4.68 -7.72
N GLN A 155 -6.74 -4.52 -6.80
CA GLN A 155 -8.10 -5.06 -6.89
C GLN A 155 -9.07 -4.22 -6.08
N ARG A 156 -10.36 -4.37 -6.39
CA ARG A 156 -11.41 -3.65 -5.68
C ARG A 156 -11.69 -4.33 -4.34
N PRO A 157 -11.55 -3.60 -3.21
CA PRO A 157 -11.89 -4.16 -1.91
C PRO A 157 -13.38 -4.52 -1.84
N PRO A 158 -13.75 -5.69 -1.29
CA PRO A 158 -15.14 -6.05 -1.06
C PRO A 158 -15.90 -4.99 -0.25
N GLY A 159 -17.14 -4.72 -0.61
CA GLY A 159 -17.96 -3.70 0.05
C GLY A 159 -17.64 -2.25 -0.32
N ARG A 160 -16.62 -1.99 -1.13
CA ARG A 160 -16.19 -0.64 -1.52
C ARG A 160 -16.12 -0.46 -3.04
N PRO A 161 -17.27 -0.34 -3.74
CA PRO A 161 -17.32 -0.34 -5.20
C PRO A 161 -16.59 0.83 -5.88
N ARG A 162 -16.35 1.94 -5.16
CA ARG A 162 -15.65 3.13 -5.68
C ARG A 162 -14.15 3.17 -5.34
N SER A 163 -13.62 2.16 -4.67
CA SER A 163 -12.21 2.08 -4.25
C SER A 163 -11.41 1.12 -5.13
N GLY A 164 -11.67 1.09 -6.44
CA GLY A 164 -10.99 0.23 -7.39
C GLY A 164 -9.61 0.73 -7.78
N PRO A 165 -8.79 -0.13 -8.42
CA PRO A 165 -7.43 0.20 -8.82
C PRO A 165 -7.37 1.25 -9.94
N GLU A 166 -8.45 1.46 -10.67
CA GLU A 166 -8.52 2.32 -11.86
C GLU A 166 -7.99 3.74 -11.60
N ARG A 167 -8.22 4.25 -10.39
CA ARG A 167 -7.78 5.59 -9.97
C ARG A 167 -6.27 5.76 -9.89
N TYR A 168 -5.50 4.65 -9.86
CA TYR A 168 -4.04 4.66 -9.76
C TYR A 168 -3.34 4.44 -11.10
N TYR A 169 -4.10 4.16 -12.16
CA TYR A 169 -3.56 3.84 -13.48
C TYR A 169 -4.09 4.80 -14.55
N PRO A 170 -3.60 6.05 -14.60
CA PRO A 170 -4.05 7.05 -15.59
C PRO A 170 -3.89 6.57 -17.04
N THR A 171 -3.00 5.60 -17.30
CA THR A 171 -2.82 5.01 -18.63
C THR A 171 -3.72 3.81 -18.92
N ASP A 172 -4.65 3.46 -18.00
CA ASP A 172 -5.48 2.25 -18.05
C ASP A 172 -4.69 0.92 -18.13
N ARG A 173 -3.38 0.97 -17.91
CA ARG A 173 -2.47 -0.18 -17.95
C ARG A 173 -1.83 -0.41 -16.60
N ARG A 174 -1.87 -1.62 -16.11
CA ARG A 174 -1.19 -1.98 -14.87
C ARG A 174 0.32 -1.97 -15.06
N THR A 175 1.03 -1.21 -14.20
CA THR A 175 2.50 -1.13 -14.14
C THR A 175 3.06 -1.52 -12.77
N PHE A 176 2.22 -2.06 -11.89
CA PHE A 176 2.53 -2.32 -10.48
C PHE A 176 2.52 -3.81 -10.13
N VAL A 177 3.52 -4.22 -9.36
CA VAL A 177 3.63 -5.53 -8.71
C VAL A 177 3.87 -5.35 -7.22
N ARG A 178 3.26 -6.21 -6.40
CA ARG A 178 3.47 -6.29 -4.95
C ARG A 178 4.09 -7.62 -4.59
N ILE A 179 5.14 -7.59 -3.72
CA ILE A 179 5.78 -8.79 -3.17
C ILE A 179 5.03 -9.27 -1.92
N GLY A 180 4.75 -8.37 -1.00
CA GLY A 180 4.03 -8.66 0.25
C GLY A 180 2.55 -9.01 0.07
N PRO A 181 1.85 -9.34 1.18
CA PRO A 181 0.41 -9.57 1.18
C PRO A 181 -0.38 -8.28 0.98
N THR A 182 -1.67 -8.43 0.71
CA THR A 182 -2.65 -7.36 0.84
C THR A 182 -3.24 -7.37 2.25
N ASP A 183 -3.86 -6.25 2.66
CA ASP A 183 -4.71 -6.19 3.85
C ASP A 183 -5.88 -7.19 3.75
N LEU A 184 -6.34 -7.49 2.55
CA LEU A 184 -7.36 -8.52 2.32
C LEU A 184 -6.86 -9.92 2.63
N ASP A 185 -5.62 -10.26 2.22
CA ASP A 185 -4.98 -11.55 2.56
C ASP A 185 -4.81 -11.68 4.08
N GLU A 186 -4.50 -10.58 4.77
CA GLU A 186 -4.37 -10.54 6.22
C GLU A 186 -5.73 -10.70 6.92
N ALA A 187 -6.78 -10.00 6.45
CA ALA A 187 -8.13 -10.16 6.93
C ALA A 187 -8.64 -11.60 6.77
N ASP A 188 -8.35 -12.24 5.63
CA ASP A 188 -8.72 -13.63 5.39
C ASP A 188 -8.08 -14.57 6.41
N ARG A 189 -6.81 -14.33 6.80
CA ARG A 189 -6.12 -15.14 7.81
C ARG A 189 -6.66 -14.92 9.21
N LEU A 190 -6.95 -13.68 9.58
CA LEU A 190 -7.58 -13.35 10.87
C LEU A 190 -8.94 -14.04 10.99
N VAL A 191 -9.81 -13.91 9.99
CA VAL A 191 -11.13 -14.52 9.99
C VAL A 191 -11.06 -16.06 9.96
N ALA A 192 -10.15 -16.64 9.16
CA ALA A 192 -9.94 -18.09 9.16
C ALA A 192 -9.50 -18.61 10.53
N ARG A 193 -8.70 -17.84 11.28
CA ARG A 193 -8.28 -18.21 12.64
C ARG A 193 -9.45 -18.18 13.62
N LEU A 194 -10.29 -17.13 13.58
CA LEU A 194 -11.53 -17.07 14.39
C LEU A 194 -12.43 -18.27 14.08
N THR A 195 -12.72 -18.53 12.80
CA THR A 195 -13.57 -19.66 12.40
C THR A 195 -13.01 -21.02 12.83
N SER A 196 -11.67 -21.21 12.80
CA SER A 196 -11.03 -22.48 13.18
C SER A 196 -11.05 -22.76 14.69
N ALA A 197 -11.34 -21.76 15.51
CA ALA A 197 -11.49 -21.89 16.96
C ALA A 197 -12.94 -22.05 17.41
N ASP A 198 -13.89 -22.16 16.44
CA ASP A 198 -15.33 -22.16 16.68
C ASP A 198 -15.81 -20.88 17.39
N ASP A 199 -15.05 -19.78 17.29
CA ASP A 199 -15.46 -18.48 17.78
C ASP A 199 -16.69 -18.04 16.99
N THR A 200 -17.65 -17.42 17.67
CA THR A 200 -18.88 -16.91 17.03
C THR A 200 -18.97 -15.40 17.10
N LYS A 201 -18.35 -14.82 18.13
CA LYS A 201 -18.34 -13.38 18.40
C LYS A 201 -16.93 -12.90 18.77
N PHE A 202 -16.59 -11.71 18.29
CA PHE A 202 -15.28 -11.13 18.57
C PHE A 202 -15.38 -9.63 18.84
N GLY A 203 -14.50 -9.13 19.71
CA GLY A 203 -14.26 -7.73 19.90
C GLY A 203 -13.21 -7.23 18.90
N LEU A 204 -13.34 -6.00 18.45
CA LEU A 204 -12.42 -5.37 17.49
C LEU A 204 -11.93 -4.04 18.04
N VAL A 205 -10.61 -3.83 18.08
CA VAL A 205 -10.01 -2.53 18.34
C VAL A 205 -9.03 -2.18 17.23
N PHE A 206 -9.10 -0.95 16.72
CA PHE A 206 -8.25 -0.50 15.62
C PHE A 206 -7.85 0.96 15.78
N ASP A 207 -6.72 1.34 15.20
CA ASP A 207 -6.27 2.73 15.19
C ASP A 207 -6.95 3.55 14.09
N ARG A 208 -6.78 4.88 14.15
CA ARG A 208 -7.32 5.82 13.14
C ARG A 208 -6.48 5.95 11.88
N GLU A 209 -5.37 5.22 11.78
CA GLU A 209 -4.55 5.21 10.58
C GLU A 209 -5.32 4.56 9.42
N ILE A 210 -4.91 4.89 8.20
CA ILE A 210 -5.58 4.34 7.00
C ILE A 210 -5.53 2.81 7.03
N TYR A 211 -4.40 2.24 7.43
CA TYR A 211 -4.23 0.78 7.54
C TYR A 211 -5.20 0.16 8.52
N GLY A 212 -5.25 0.63 9.77
CA GLY A 212 -6.14 0.07 10.80
C GLY A 212 -7.60 0.11 10.38
N ARG A 213 -8.09 1.24 9.86
CA ARG A 213 -9.48 1.39 9.40
C ARG A 213 -9.82 0.55 8.17
N GLU A 214 -8.93 0.48 7.18
CA GLU A 214 -9.17 -0.33 5.98
C GLU A 214 -9.19 -1.83 6.34
N LEU A 215 -8.24 -2.28 7.15
CA LEU A 215 -8.17 -3.67 7.60
C LEU A 215 -9.38 -4.03 8.49
N ALA A 216 -9.80 -3.15 9.41
CA ALA A 216 -10.99 -3.36 10.23
C ALA A 216 -12.25 -3.57 9.37
N ALA A 217 -12.44 -2.73 8.37
CA ALA A 217 -13.56 -2.87 7.45
C ALA A 217 -13.52 -4.20 6.67
N GLN A 218 -12.33 -4.67 6.26
CA GLN A 218 -12.17 -5.96 5.59
C GLN A 218 -12.45 -7.13 6.55
N VAL A 219 -11.93 -7.09 7.77
CA VAL A 219 -12.17 -8.12 8.79
C VAL A 219 -13.66 -8.25 9.10
N VAL A 220 -14.35 -7.13 9.38
CA VAL A 220 -15.79 -7.14 9.67
C VAL A 220 -16.61 -7.70 8.50
N GLU A 221 -16.34 -7.26 7.28
CA GLU A 221 -17.06 -7.75 6.09
C GLU A 221 -16.83 -9.25 5.83
N ARG A 222 -15.59 -9.72 6.02
CA ARG A 222 -15.25 -11.14 5.87
C ARG A 222 -15.85 -12.00 6.98
N ALA A 223 -15.75 -11.54 8.23
CA ALA A 223 -16.33 -12.20 9.41
C ALA A 223 -17.86 -12.37 9.25
N ARG A 224 -18.56 -11.31 8.84
CA ARG A 224 -19.99 -11.37 8.57
C ARG A 224 -20.35 -12.43 7.52
N ARG A 225 -19.55 -12.58 6.45
CA ARG A 225 -19.78 -13.63 5.44
C ARG A 225 -19.49 -15.03 5.96
N ALA A 226 -18.60 -15.15 6.93
CA ALA A 226 -18.29 -16.42 7.60
C ALA A 226 -19.26 -16.76 8.75
N GLY A 227 -20.26 -15.92 9.02
CA GLY A 227 -21.23 -16.14 10.10
C GLY A 227 -20.73 -15.67 11.47
N LEU A 228 -19.62 -14.93 11.54
CA LEU A 228 -19.10 -14.37 12.77
C LEU A 228 -19.67 -12.98 13.04
N THR A 229 -19.77 -12.60 14.30
CA THR A 229 -20.31 -11.30 14.73
C THR A 229 -19.24 -10.48 15.44
N ALA A 230 -18.97 -9.27 14.95
CA ALA A 230 -18.22 -8.26 15.68
C ALA A 230 -19.18 -7.65 16.74
N VAL A 231 -19.03 -8.03 18.01
CA VAL A 231 -19.93 -7.58 19.09
C VAL A 231 -19.56 -6.22 19.63
N ALA A 232 -18.28 -5.84 19.55
CA ALA A 232 -17.77 -4.51 19.81
C ALA A 232 -16.78 -4.08 18.73
N SER A 233 -16.70 -2.77 18.43
CA SER A 233 -15.82 -2.23 17.41
C SER A 233 -15.36 -0.83 17.81
N GLU A 234 -14.16 -0.73 18.41
CA GLU A 234 -13.63 0.46 19.05
C GLU A 234 -12.49 1.10 18.26
N GLU A 235 -12.62 2.38 17.92
CA GLU A 235 -11.56 3.16 17.28
C GLU A 235 -10.66 3.81 18.34
N TYR A 236 -9.41 3.34 18.46
CA TYR A 236 -8.41 3.95 19.31
C TYR A 236 -7.84 5.23 18.68
N ARG A 237 -8.04 6.37 19.35
CA ARG A 237 -7.67 7.70 18.84
C ARG A 237 -6.29 8.19 19.28
N GLY A 238 -5.47 7.33 19.84
CA GLY A 238 -4.10 7.64 20.26
C GLY A 238 -3.99 8.22 21.69
N GLN A 239 -5.10 8.30 22.43
CA GLN A 239 -5.13 8.79 23.80
C GLN A 239 -5.04 7.62 24.77
N VAL A 240 -3.92 7.50 25.49
CA VAL A 240 -3.71 6.40 26.45
C VAL A 240 -4.76 6.40 27.56
N ALA A 241 -5.31 7.56 27.90
CA ALA A 241 -6.38 7.69 28.90
C ALA A 241 -7.69 7.00 28.51
N ASP A 242 -7.96 6.82 27.23
CA ASP A 242 -9.18 6.16 26.73
C ASP A 242 -9.09 4.62 26.79
N ILE A 243 -7.90 4.07 26.98
CA ILE A 243 -7.64 2.62 26.89
C ILE A 243 -8.46 1.81 27.89
N PRO A 244 -8.57 2.18 29.19
CA PRO A 244 -9.37 1.41 30.11
C PRO A 244 -10.86 1.36 29.77
N ASP A 245 -11.40 2.44 29.19
CA ASP A 245 -12.80 2.48 28.78
C ASP A 245 -13.04 1.60 27.55
N ILE A 246 -12.11 1.60 26.60
CA ILE A 246 -12.14 0.72 25.41
C ILE A 246 -12.06 -0.76 25.85
N ALA A 247 -11.14 -1.11 26.76
CA ALA A 247 -10.98 -2.47 27.24
C ALA A 247 -12.27 -2.97 27.96
N ARG A 248 -12.87 -2.12 28.81
CA ARG A 248 -14.16 -2.44 29.44
C ARG A 248 -15.30 -2.60 28.43
N ALA A 249 -15.42 -1.68 27.45
CA ALA A 249 -16.45 -1.80 26.42
C ALA A 249 -16.33 -3.10 25.61
N LEU A 250 -15.11 -3.57 25.37
CA LEU A 250 -14.88 -4.89 24.78
C LEU A 250 -15.31 -6.03 25.71
N ALA A 251 -14.99 -5.93 27.00
CA ALA A 251 -15.26 -6.97 28.00
C ALA A 251 -16.78 -7.11 28.28
N ASP A 252 -17.51 -6.02 28.30
CA ASP A 252 -18.98 -6.00 28.53
C ASP A 252 -19.76 -6.84 27.49
N GLU A 253 -19.20 -7.04 26.32
CA GLU A 253 -19.80 -7.84 25.23
C GLU A 253 -19.39 -9.33 25.27
N GLU A 254 -18.55 -9.74 26.22
CA GLU A 254 -18.07 -11.12 26.43
C GLU A 254 -17.64 -11.82 25.10
N PRO A 255 -16.65 -11.27 24.36
CA PRO A 255 -16.22 -11.85 23.09
C PRO A 255 -15.44 -13.16 23.29
N ASP A 256 -15.53 -14.08 22.33
CA ASP A 256 -14.74 -15.30 22.28
C ASP A 256 -13.25 -15.04 21.93
N ALA A 257 -12.97 -13.94 21.24
CA ALA A 257 -11.64 -13.46 20.88
C ALA A 257 -11.62 -11.93 20.72
N VAL A 258 -10.46 -11.31 20.87
CA VAL A 258 -10.28 -9.88 20.54
C VAL A 258 -9.27 -9.74 19.38
N VAL A 259 -9.59 -8.88 18.42
CA VAL A 259 -8.76 -8.58 17.26
C VAL A 259 -8.25 -7.14 17.35
N GLN A 260 -6.94 -6.96 17.48
CA GLN A 260 -6.27 -5.66 17.50
C GLN A 260 -5.64 -5.36 16.14
N LEU A 261 -6.00 -4.24 15.52
CA LEU A 261 -5.55 -3.84 14.19
C LEU A 261 -4.90 -2.47 14.22
N GLY A 262 -3.95 -2.26 13.31
CA GLY A 262 -3.30 -0.97 13.14
C GLY A 262 -1.79 -1.04 13.29
N VAL A 263 -1.14 0.12 13.26
CA VAL A 263 0.32 0.26 13.38
C VAL A 263 0.75 0.28 14.84
N ALA A 264 1.95 -0.24 15.11
CA ALA A 264 2.52 -0.17 16.45
C ALA A 264 2.76 1.29 16.88
N GLY A 265 2.28 1.64 18.06
CA GLY A 265 2.40 2.97 18.63
C GLY A 265 2.46 2.95 20.15
N ARG A 266 2.48 4.14 20.77
CA ARG A 266 2.58 4.29 22.23
C ARG A 266 1.45 3.60 23.02
N GLY A 267 0.26 3.50 22.41
CA GLY A 267 -0.91 2.86 23.01
C GLY A 267 -1.02 1.37 22.78
N THR A 268 -0.20 0.76 21.91
CA THR A 268 -0.37 -0.64 21.52
C THR A 268 -0.16 -1.60 22.69
N ILE A 269 0.97 -1.48 23.41
CA ILE A 269 1.22 -2.33 24.59
C ILE A 269 0.23 -2.04 25.73
N PRO A 270 -0.02 -0.78 26.14
CA PRO A 270 -1.04 -0.47 27.12
C PRO A 270 -2.43 -1.03 26.77
N MET A 271 -2.83 -0.98 25.48
CA MET A 271 -4.10 -1.54 25.02
C MET A 271 -4.16 -3.06 25.23
N LEU A 272 -3.11 -3.78 24.81
CA LEU A 272 -3.06 -5.23 24.97
C LEU A 272 -3.07 -5.65 26.45
N VAL A 273 -2.37 -4.89 27.32
CA VAL A 273 -2.39 -5.11 28.77
C VAL A 273 -3.78 -4.90 29.33
N ALA A 274 -4.43 -3.79 29.00
CA ALA A 274 -5.77 -3.49 29.52
C ALA A 274 -6.81 -4.53 29.05
N ILE A 275 -6.71 -5.00 27.81
CA ILE A 275 -7.57 -6.08 27.30
C ILE A 275 -7.28 -7.40 28.03
N ASP A 276 -6.01 -7.70 28.31
CA ASP A 276 -5.62 -8.92 29.04
C ASP A 276 -6.11 -8.92 30.49
N ASP A 277 -6.10 -7.75 31.13
CA ASP A 277 -6.60 -7.55 32.50
C ASP A 277 -8.14 -7.69 32.58
N GLU A 278 -8.88 -7.12 31.64
CA GLU A 278 -10.36 -7.16 31.61
C GLU A 278 -10.91 -8.50 31.06
N LEU A 279 -10.17 -9.17 30.18
CA LEU A 279 -10.57 -10.41 29.49
C LEU A 279 -9.50 -11.51 29.69
N PRO A 280 -9.27 -11.96 30.93
CA PRO A 280 -8.24 -12.97 31.20
C PRO A 280 -8.58 -14.29 30.53
N GLY A 281 -7.66 -14.80 29.69
CA GLY A 281 -7.84 -16.09 28.97
C GLY A 281 -8.41 -15.96 27.56
N VAL A 282 -8.98 -14.83 27.17
CA VAL A 282 -9.49 -14.59 25.83
C VAL A 282 -8.35 -14.45 24.82
N PRO A 283 -8.36 -15.16 23.68
CA PRO A 283 -7.34 -15.04 22.64
C PRO A 283 -7.23 -13.62 22.08
N LEU A 284 -5.99 -13.15 21.89
CA LEU A 284 -5.70 -11.87 21.26
C LEU A 284 -5.10 -12.11 19.88
N LEU A 285 -5.80 -11.69 18.85
CA LEU A 285 -5.31 -11.73 17.47
C LEU A 285 -4.87 -10.33 17.07
N ALA A 286 -3.76 -10.21 16.36
CA ALA A 286 -3.23 -8.90 15.97
C ALA A 286 -2.82 -8.86 14.50
N SER A 287 -2.87 -7.67 13.93
CA SER A 287 -2.38 -7.40 12.58
C SER A 287 -0.86 -7.27 12.53
N SER A 288 -0.32 -7.22 11.30
CA SER A 288 1.12 -7.11 11.06
C SER A 288 1.79 -5.88 11.70
N GLY A 289 1.04 -4.84 11.99
CA GLY A 289 1.57 -3.64 12.63
C GLY A 289 2.26 -3.91 13.97
N ILE A 290 1.78 -4.90 14.75
CA ILE A 290 2.39 -5.25 16.03
C ILE A 290 3.81 -5.84 15.89
N LEU A 291 4.15 -6.41 14.73
CA LEU A 291 5.46 -7.01 14.48
C LEU A 291 6.61 -6.01 14.49
N ALA A 292 6.30 -4.71 14.39
CA ALA A 292 7.28 -3.64 14.52
C ALA A 292 7.72 -3.36 15.97
N LEU A 293 7.03 -3.95 16.97
CA LEU A 293 7.43 -3.83 18.38
C LEU A 293 8.72 -4.63 18.63
N PRO A 294 9.73 -4.02 19.25
CA PRO A 294 11.01 -4.71 19.53
C PRO A 294 10.84 -5.83 20.55
N GLN A 295 9.90 -5.67 21.47
CA GLN A 295 9.59 -6.62 22.51
C GLN A 295 8.18 -6.37 23.05
N LEU A 296 7.45 -7.44 23.28
CA LEU A 296 6.14 -7.42 23.92
C LEU A 296 6.28 -7.84 25.37
N ALA A 297 6.07 -6.92 26.29
CA ALA A 297 6.04 -7.20 27.73
C ALA A 297 4.58 -7.20 28.21
N LEU A 298 4.00 -8.39 28.37
CA LEU A 298 2.67 -8.57 28.95
C LEU A 298 2.78 -9.20 30.34
N PRO A 299 2.01 -8.73 31.34
CA PRO A 299 2.03 -9.26 32.71
C PRO A 299 1.70 -10.75 32.81
N ALA A 300 0.74 -11.23 32.02
CA ALA A 300 0.28 -12.62 32.03
C ALA A 300 1.07 -13.54 31.08
N GLY A 301 2.12 -13.03 30.45
CA GLY A 301 2.92 -13.75 29.46
C GLY A 301 2.36 -13.68 28.04
N PRO A 302 3.25 -13.83 27.05
CA PRO A 302 2.91 -13.59 25.62
C PRO A 302 2.13 -14.73 24.96
N SER A 303 1.77 -15.80 25.68
CA SER A 303 1.33 -17.08 25.09
C SER A 303 -0.02 -17.04 24.37
N ARG A 304 -0.80 -15.96 24.52
CA ARG A 304 -2.15 -15.84 23.95
C ARG A 304 -2.25 -14.90 22.77
N ILE A 305 -1.15 -14.26 22.36
CA ILE A 305 -1.15 -13.34 21.24
C ILE A 305 -0.68 -14.06 19.98
N GLU A 306 -1.51 -13.99 18.98
CA GLU A 306 -1.21 -14.44 17.62
C GLU A 306 -1.23 -13.24 16.67
N ALA A 307 -0.16 -12.99 15.95
CA ALA A 307 -0.11 -11.94 14.94
C ALA A 307 -0.04 -12.53 13.53
N PHE A 308 -0.67 -11.86 12.60
CA PHE A 308 -0.66 -12.23 11.19
C PHE A 308 0.03 -11.14 10.40
N GLY A 309 0.98 -11.50 9.53
CA GLY A 309 1.74 -10.53 8.78
C GLY A 309 2.55 -11.16 7.65
N PRO A 310 3.40 -10.38 6.96
CA PRO A 310 4.12 -10.84 5.79
C PRO A 310 4.90 -12.12 6.02
N ALA A 311 4.76 -13.09 5.11
CA ALA A 311 5.48 -14.36 5.19
C ALA A 311 7.00 -14.22 4.93
N LEU A 312 7.39 -13.20 4.17
CA LEU A 312 8.79 -12.87 3.91
C LEU A 312 9.29 -11.83 4.93
N PRO A 313 10.47 -12.03 5.53
CA PRO A 313 11.12 -10.98 6.30
C PRO A 313 11.50 -9.81 5.38
N PRO A 314 11.69 -8.59 5.93
CA PRO A 314 11.90 -7.38 5.13
C PRO A 314 13.07 -7.49 4.14
N GLU A 315 14.21 -8.05 4.57
CA GLU A 315 15.37 -8.26 3.69
C GLU A 315 15.02 -9.16 2.50
N GLN A 316 14.28 -10.25 2.77
CA GLN A 316 13.90 -11.17 1.70
C GLN A 316 12.85 -10.54 0.77
N ALA A 317 11.94 -9.72 1.28
CA ALA A 317 10.97 -8.99 0.45
C ALA A 317 11.69 -8.00 -0.50
N GLY A 318 12.69 -7.27 0.00
CA GLY A 318 13.54 -6.40 -0.82
C GLY A 318 14.34 -7.18 -1.88
N TYR A 319 14.90 -8.32 -1.48
CA TYR A 319 15.60 -9.22 -2.41
C TYR A 319 14.72 -9.68 -3.55
N GLU A 320 13.51 -10.18 -3.25
CA GLU A 320 12.55 -10.65 -4.25
C GLU A 320 12.04 -9.51 -5.16
N ALA A 321 11.86 -8.31 -4.60
CA ALA A 321 11.47 -7.12 -5.38
C ALA A 321 12.55 -6.78 -6.42
N MET A 322 13.80 -6.66 -6.02
CA MET A 322 14.92 -6.39 -6.92
C MET A 322 15.13 -7.55 -7.91
N ARG A 323 15.08 -8.81 -7.47
CA ARG A 323 15.21 -9.97 -8.33
C ARG A 323 14.16 -9.98 -9.44
N LEU A 324 12.88 -9.71 -9.09
CA LEU A 324 11.79 -9.60 -10.07
C LEU A 324 12.08 -8.51 -11.11
N VAL A 325 12.56 -7.34 -10.66
CA VAL A 325 12.91 -6.24 -11.58
C VAL A 325 14.05 -6.66 -12.51
N LEU A 326 15.12 -7.26 -11.98
CA LEU A 326 16.28 -7.68 -12.79
C LEU A 326 15.88 -8.76 -13.81
N ASP A 327 15.05 -9.73 -13.41
CA ASP A 327 14.52 -10.75 -14.31
C ASP A 327 13.64 -10.14 -15.40
N ALA A 328 12.77 -9.17 -15.04
CA ALA A 328 11.94 -8.45 -15.99
C ALA A 328 12.76 -7.61 -16.98
N VAL A 329 13.83 -6.97 -16.51
CA VAL A 329 14.77 -6.23 -17.39
C VAL A 329 15.55 -7.20 -18.29
N ALA A 330 15.94 -8.37 -17.78
CA ALA A 330 16.61 -9.38 -18.62
C ALA A 330 15.75 -9.83 -19.80
N GLU A 331 14.43 -9.93 -19.63
CA GLU A 331 13.50 -10.31 -20.70
C GLU A 331 13.04 -9.11 -21.56
N GLY A 332 12.76 -7.96 -20.94
CA GLY A 332 12.20 -6.79 -21.60
C GLY A 332 13.26 -5.87 -22.26
N GLY A 333 14.52 -6.02 -21.85
CA GLY A 333 15.64 -5.22 -22.34
C GLY A 333 15.48 -3.74 -21.98
N ARG A 334 15.65 -2.88 -22.96
CA ARG A 334 15.62 -1.41 -22.82
C ARG A 334 14.21 -0.81 -22.85
N ASN A 335 13.19 -1.61 -23.18
CA ASN A 335 11.84 -1.14 -23.41
C ASN A 335 11.00 -1.24 -22.14
N ARG A 336 10.61 -0.09 -21.54
CA ARG A 336 9.82 -0.03 -20.30
C ARG A 336 8.54 -0.89 -20.39
N ARG A 337 7.80 -0.83 -21.50
CA ARG A 337 6.55 -1.58 -21.67
C ARG A 337 6.77 -3.10 -21.66
N ARG A 338 7.87 -3.58 -22.29
CA ARG A 338 8.24 -5.00 -22.27
C ARG A 338 8.68 -5.43 -20.86
N VAL A 339 9.41 -4.56 -20.15
CA VAL A 339 9.81 -4.82 -18.75
C VAL A 339 8.58 -4.93 -17.85
N VAL A 340 7.61 -4.02 -17.98
CA VAL A 340 6.32 -4.12 -17.25
C VAL A 340 5.61 -5.44 -17.57
N ALA A 341 5.46 -5.79 -18.84
CA ALA A 341 4.80 -7.03 -19.26
C ALA A 341 5.50 -8.28 -18.70
N ALA A 342 6.83 -8.30 -18.72
CA ALA A 342 7.62 -9.37 -18.13
C ALA A 342 7.42 -9.47 -16.62
N ALA A 343 7.47 -8.33 -15.90
CA ALA A 343 7.25 -8.30 -14.46
C ALA A 343 5.86 -8.81 -14.06
N LEU A 344 4.81 -8.38 -14.76
CA LEU A 344 3.43 -8.84 -14.51
C LEU A 344 3.27 -10.35 -14.78
N ARG A 345 3.98 -10.91 -15.75
CA ARG A 345 3.98 -12.35 -16.00
C ARG A 345 4.74 -13.11 -14.91
N LEU A 346 5.93 -12.64 -14.57
CA LEU A 346 6.78 -13.27 -13.54
C LEU A 346 6.13 -13.22 -12.16
N SER A 347 5.39 -12.15 -11.84
CA SER A 347 4.70 -12.01 -10.56
C SER A 347 3.63 -13.08 -10.30
N ARG A 348 3.11 -13.75 -11.33
CA ARG A 348 2.18 -14.89 -11.20
C ARG A 348 2.82 -16.12 -10.55
N ARG A 349 4.14 -16.15 -10.46
CA ARG A 349 4.92 -17.23 -9.81
C ARG A 349 5.21 -16.93 -8.33
N LEU A 350 4.85 -15.74 -7.86
CA LEU A 350 4.97 -15.41 -6.44
C LEU A 350 4.04 -16.33 -5.63
N PRO A 351 4.44 -16.75 -4.42
CA PRO A 351 3.60 -17.58 -3.56
C PRO A 351 2.22 -16.96 -3.34
N GLU A 352 1.18 -17.80 -3.32
CA GLU A 352 -0.18 -17.36 -2.97
C GLU A 352 -0.30 -17.08 -1.47
N ASP A 353 0.32 -17.93 -0.64
CA ASP A 353 0.34 -17.81 0.81
C ASP A 353 1.42 -16.81 1.26
N ARG A 354 1.03 -15.54 1.34
CA ARG A 354 1.92 -14.43 1.67
C ARG A 354 1.80 -13.96 3.11
N VAL A 355 0.87 -14.54 3.87
CA VAL A 355 0.66 -14.22 5.29
C VAL A 355 1.12 -15.37 6.15
N ALA A 356 1.91 -15.08 7.16
CA ALA A 356 2.37 -16.03 8.16
C ALA A 356 1.78 -15.70 9.53
N LEU A 357 1.71 -16.73 10.37
CA LEU A 357 1.42 -16.63 11.80
C LEU A 357 2.71 -16.35 12.56
N TYR A 358 2.64 -15.43 13.51
CA TYR A 358 3.70 -15.06 14.43
C TYR A 358 3.20 -15.21 15.86
N ARG A 359 4.08 -15.69 16.75
CA ARG A 359 3.83 -15.71 18.18
C ARG A 359 5.03 -15.13 18.92
N PRO A 360 4.81 -14.48 20.08
CA PRO A 360 5.92 -14.04 20.92
C PRO A 360 6.74 -15.25 21.42
N ASP A 361 8.06 -15.13 21.38
CA ASP A 361 8.98 -16.07 22.02
C ASP A 361 9.04 -15.83 23.55
N ALA A 362 9.86 -16.59 24.26
CA ALA A 362 10.06 -16.45 25.72
C ALA A 362 10.59 -15.06 26.13
N HIS A 363 11.08 -14.26 25.20
CA HIS A 363 11.56 -12.91 25.42
C HIS A 363 10.56 -11.84 24.93
N GLY A 364 9.35 -12.25 24.52
CA GLY A 364 8.32 -11.35 24.00
C GLY A 364 8.58 -10.82 22.59
N ARG A 365 9.50 -11.41 21.82
CA ARG A 365 9.75 -11.04 20.43
C ARG A 365 8.92 -11.92 19.50
N PHE A 366 8.27 -11.32 18.53
CA PHE A 366 7.50 -12.08 17.57
C PHE A 366 8.40 -12.95 16.68
N ALA A 367 8.14 -14.25 16.70
CA ALA A 367 8.79 -15.24 15.85
C ALA A 367 7.76 -15.91 14.94
N LYS A 368 8.15 -16.10 13.67
CA LYS A 368 7.31 -16.82 12.70
C LYS A 368 7.14 -18.26 13.13
N VAL A 369 5.88 -18.71 13.21
CA VAL A 369 5.55 -20.10 13.49
C VAL A 369 5.90 -20.94 12.26
N ARG A 370 6.76 -21.93 12.43
CA ARG A 370 7.07 -22.91 11.37
C ARG A 370 5.91 -23.90 11.26
N ARG A 371 5.41 -24.12 10.07
CA ARG A 371 4.43 -25.18 9.77
C ARG A 371 5.11 -26.53 9.83
#